data_11c37441de81bf429014c6b8ff5877cd
#
_entry.id   11c37441de81bf429014c6b8ff5877cd
#
_cell.length_a   1.000
_cell.length_b   1.000
_cell.length_c   1.000
_cell.angle_alpha   90.00
_cell.angle_beta   90.00
_cell.angle_gamma   90.00
#
_symmetry.space_group_name_H-M   'P 1'
#
loop_
_entity.id
_entity.type
_entity.pdbx_description
1 polymer ?
#
loop_
_entity_poly.entity_id
_entity_poly.type
_entity_poly.pdbx_seq_one_letter_code
_entity_poly.pdbx_strand_id
1 'polypeptide(L)'
;MPIDKVTLEILKNHTRAAAESMAYTLYRTAHSTFVKETEDFTTGLTTPEGETFATPTELGATWFVGLNYGRAIGMVDDYRPGDIAMTNDPYSGFVSTHSPDMHIWKPVFHEGEIVAFSVGHIHNTDVGGAVPASLSRTLSEIHQEGVRIPPVKILEEGKLNRQVLDIFLANVRAPDQNWGDLKAQIAACNTGERKVHEMIARFGADTFREGVADLLDYAEAQARAI
;
A
#
# COMPACT_ATOMS: atom_id res chain seq x y z
N MET A 1 -27.53 -9.72 -2.08
CA MET A 1 -27.55 -11.13 -2.57
C MET A 1 -26.19 -11.41 -3.15
N PRO A 2 -25.62 -12.63 -2.98
CA PRO A 2 -24.33 -12.92 -3.60
C PRO A 2 -24.42 -12.67 -5.11
N ILE A 3 -23.40 -12.05 -5.67
CA ILE A 3 -23.36 -11.78 -7.11
C ILE A 3 -23.21 -13.09 -7.90
N ASP A 4 -23.63 -13.09 -9.16
CA ASP A 4 -23.48 -14.29 -9.97
C ASP A 4 -22.01 -14.64 -10.21
N LYS A 5 -21.74 -15.96 -10.37
CA LYS A 5 -20.37 -16.48 -10.46
C LYS A 5 -19.55 -15.91 -11.64
N VAL A 6 -20.22 -15.54 -12.73
CA VAL A 6 -19.54 -14.98 -13.92
C VAL A 6 -19.08 -13.56 -13.61
N THR A 7 -19.95 -12.74 -13.03
CA THR A 7 -19.63 -11.36 -12.58
C THR A 7 -18.53 -11.40 -11.52
N LEU A 8 -18.58 -12.34 -10.56
CA LEU A 8 -17.54 -12.50 -9.54
C LEU A 8 -16.17 -12.82 -10.17
N GLU A 9 -16.11 -13.75 -11.11
CA GLU A 9 -14.85 -14.11 -11.78
C GLU A 9 -14.31 -12.94 -12.62
N ILE A 10 -15.19 -12.18 -13.28
CA ILE A 10 -14.78 -10.97 -14.02
C ILE A 10 -14.23 -9.92 -13.05
N LEU A 11 -14.93 -9.66 -11.94
CA LEU A 11 -14.48 -8.69 -10.93
C LEU A 11 -13.12 -9.10 -10.33
N LYS A 12 -12.94 -10.37 -9.97
CA LYS A 12 -11.67 -10.92 -9.50
C LYS A 12 -10.52 -10.64 -10.47
N ASN A 13 -10.74 -10.86 -11.77
CA ASN A 13 -9.72 -10.58 -12.77
C ASN A 13 -9.44 -9.07 -12.90
N HIS A 14 -10.46 -8.21 -12.77
CA HIS A 14 -10.27 -6.75 -12.78
C HIS A 14 -9.52 -6.25 -11.56
N THR A 15 -9.82 -6.76 -10.35
CA THR A 15 -9.10 -6.36 -9.12
C THR A 15 -7.64 -6.80 -9.18
N ARG A 16 -7.35 -8.02 -9.65
CA ARG A 16 -5.97 -8.48 -9.88
C ARG A 16 -5.24 -7.60 -10.88
N ALA A 17 -5.85 -7.34 -12.05
CA ALA A 17 -5.26 -6.48 -13.08
C ALA A 17 -5.03 -5.04 -12.58
N ALA A 18 -5.85 -4.54 -11.65
CA ALA A 18 -5.64 -3.26 -11.00
C ALA A 18 -4.37 -3.29 -10.15
N ALA A 19 -4.20 -4.30 -9.28
CA ALA A 19 -3.02 -4.45 -8.45
C ALA A 19 -1.75 -4.64 -9.29
N GLU A 20 -1.79 -5.42 -10.38
CA GLU A 20 -0.68 -5.54 -11.33
C GLU A 20 -0.33 -4.18 -11.98
N SER A 21 -1.34 -3.41 -12.40
CA SER A 21 -1.12 -2.07 -12.98
C SER A 21 -0.44 -1.12 -12.00
N MET A 22 -0.78 -1.22 -10.71
CA MET A 22 -0.11 -0.48 -9.64
C MET A 22 1.35 -0.91 -9.49
N ALA A 23 1.61 -2.23 -9.46
CA ALA A 23 2.95 -2.79 -9.35
C ALA A 23 3.85 -2.36 -10.52
N TYR A 24 3.36 -2.44 -11.74
CA TYR A 24 4.09 -1.96 -12.92
C TYR A 24 4.34 -0.45 -12.89
N THR A 25 3.39 0.35 -12.38
CA THR A 25 3.58 1.80 -12.21
C THR A 25 4.72 2.07 -11.24
N LEU A 26 4.71 1.42 -10.07
CA LEU A 26 5.75 1.55 -9.05
C LEU A 26 7.10 1.12 -9.61
N TYR A 27 7.19 -0.10 -10.14
CA TYR A 27 8.43 -0.66 -10.70
C TYR A 27 9.05 0.23 -11.76
N ARG A 28 8.26 0.76 -12.70
CA ARG A 28 8.78 1.62 -13.78
C ARG A 28 9.27 2.98 -13.32
N THR A 29 8.67 3.53 -12.28
CA THR A 29 8.96 4.91 -11.83
C THR A 29 9.87 4.99 -10.61
N ALA A 30 10.13 3.88 -9.93
CA ALA A 30 11.05 3.80 -8.79
C ALA A 30 12.51 4.02 -9.21
N HIS A 31 13.33 4.42 -8.24
CA HIS A 31 14.72 4.83 -8.44
C HIS A 31 15.72 3.85 -7.82
N SER A 32 15.33 3.12 -6.77
CA SER A 32 16.26 2.27 -6.02
C SER A 32 16.49 0.89 -6.64
N THR A 33 17.60 0.28 -6.29
CA THR A 33 17.91 -1.10 -6.64
C THR A 33 17.01 -2.10 -5.92
N PHE A 34 16.57 -1.80 -4.68
CA PHE A 34 15.64 -2.66 -3.96
C PHE A 34 14.33 -2.85 -4.71
N VAL A 35 13.79 -1.81 -5.31
CA VAL A 35 12.60 -1.93 -6.15
C VAL A 35 12.92 -2.52 -7.51
N LYS A 36 14.01 -2.07 -8.16
CA LYS A 36 14.31 -2.41 -9.55
C LYS A 36 14.92 -3.79 -9.77
N GLU A 37 15.76 -4.25 -8.83
CA GLU A 37 16.55 -5.46 -9.00
C GLU A 37 16.08 -6.60 -8.10
N THR A 38 15.64 -6.28 -6.89
CA THR A 38 15.17 -7.30 -5.93
C THR A 38 13.66 -7.41 -5.85
N GLU A 39 12.93 -6.49 -6.48
CA GLU A 39 11.47 -6.41 -6.46
C GLU A 39 10.89 -6.39 -5.04
N ASP A 40 11.63 -5.81 -4.09
CA ASP A 40 11.21 -5.74 -2.70
C ASP A 40 10.19 -4.61 -2.48
N PHE A 41 9.02 -4.84 -3.04
CA PHE A 41 7.86 -3.96 -2.94
C PHE A 41 6.57 -4.77 -3.14
N THR A 42 5.45 -4.19 -2.76
CA THR A 42 4.12 -4.70 -3.13
C THR A 42 3.14 -3.56 -3.33
N THR A 43 2.01 -3.87 -3.93
CA THR A 43 0.87 -2.98 -4.10
C THR A 43 -0.42 -3.76 -3.86
N GLY A 44 -1.52 -3.07 -3.58
CA GLY A 44 -2.78 -3.77 -3.38
C GLY A 44 -3.97 -2.85 -3.22
N LEU A 45 -5.12 -3.50 -3.11
CA LEU A 45 -6.38 -2.85 -2.79
C LEU A 45 -6.94 -3.50 -1.52
N THR A 46 -7.45 -2.67 -0.62
CA THR A 46 -8.08 -3.14 0.62
C THR A 46 -9.51 -2.61 0.74
N THR A 47 -10.32 -3.30 1.53
CA THR A 47 -11.62 -2.79 1.96
C THR A 47 -11.46 -1.53 2.81
N PRO A 48 -12.52 -0.79 3.11
CA PRO A 48 -12.48 0.32 4.07
C PRO A 48 -11.95 -0.09 5.46
N GLU A 49 -12.17 -1.35 5.85
CA GLU A 49 -11.68 -1.95 7.11
C GLU A 49 -10.22 -2.39 7.05
N GLY A 50 -9.59 -2.32 5.87
CA GLY A 50 -8.18 -2.63 5.66
C GLY A 50 -7.88 -4.09 5.30
N GLU A 51 -8.88 -4.89 4.98
CA GLU A 51 -8.70 -6.27 4.50
C GLU A 51 -8.27 -6.27 3.03
N THR A 52 -7.12 -6.85 2.74
CA THR A 52 -6.56 -6.89 1.38
C THR A 52 -7.33 -7.89 0.51
N PHE A 53 -7.96 -7.41 -0.56
CA PHE A 53 -8.70 -8.25 -1.52
C PHE A 53 -8.01 -8.40 -2.89
N ALA A 54 -6.97 -7.62 -3.17
CA ALA A 54 -6.21 -7.72 -4.41
C ALA A 54 -4.74 -7.38 -4.21
N THR A 55 -3.86 -8.23 -4.73
CA THR A 55 -2.40 -8.05 -4.77
C THR A 55 -1.86 -8.49 -6.11
N PRO A 56 -0.69 -7.99 -6.57
CA PRO A 56 -0.05 -8.50 -7.77
C PRO A 56 0.45 -9.93 -7.56
N THR A 57 0.55 -10.69 -8.65
CA THR A 57 1.02 -12.07 -8.66
C THR A 57 2.26 -12.27 -9.53
N GLU A 58 2.56 -11.31 -10.41
CA GLU A 58 3.65 -11.40 -11.40
C GLU A 58 4.86 -10.56 -11.02
N LEU A 59 4.69 -9.53 -10.18
CA LEU A 59 5.73 -8.56 -9.86
C LEU A 59 5.65 -8.14 -8.40
N GLY A 60 6.80 -8.11 -7.72
CA GLY A 60 6.93 -7.67 -6.34
C GLY A 60 6.95 -8.79 -5.31
N ALA A 61 7.07 -8.40 -4.05
CA ALA A 61 7.18 -9.31 -2.92
C ALA A 61 5.84 -9.96 -2.55
N THR A 62 5.83 -11.28 -2.48
CA THR A 62 4.60 -12.07 -2.24
C THR A 62 4.29 -12.29 -0.76
N TRP A 63 5.23 -12.03 0.16
CA TRP A 63 5.00 -12.23 1.60
C TRP A 63 4.08 -11.21 2.26
N PHE A 64 3.78 -10.11 1.58
CA PHE A 64 2.78 -9.12 2.04
C PHE A 64 1.36 -9.42 1.55
N VAL A 65 1.14 -10.53 0.86
CA VAL A 65 -0.19 -10.96 0.43
C VAL A 65 -1.08 -11.18 1.65
N GLY A 66 -2.26 -10.56 1.66
CA GLY A 66 -3.21 -10.67 2.77
C GLY A 66 -2.89 -9.82 3.99
N LEU A 67 -1.92 -8.90 3.92
CA LEU A 67 -1.65 -7.96 5.00
C LEU A 67 -2.89 -7.11 5.30
N ASN A 68 -3.25 -7.03 6.58
CA ASN A 68 -4.39 -6.20 7.03
C ASN A 68 -3.90 -4.81 7.43
N TYR A 69 -4.41 -3.77 6.78
CA TYR A 69 -4.09 -2.37 7.02
C TYR A 69 -4.99 -1.68 8.05
N GLY A 70 -6.03 -2.37 8.57
CA GLY A 70 -7.06 -1.76 9.39
C GLY A 70 -6.55 -0.98 10.60
N ARG A 71 -5.52 -1.49 11.29
CA ARG A 71 -4.90 -0.78 12.40
C ARG A 71 -4.19 0.50 11.97
N ALA A 72 -3.43 0.47 10.91
CA ALA A 72 -2.72 1.64 10.39
C ALA A 72 -3.71 2.69 9.88
N ILE A 73 -4.74 2.26 9.14
CA ILE A 73 -5.83 3.12 8.68
C ILE A 73 -6.52 3.80 9.87
N GLY A 74 -6.87 3.04 10.92
CA GLY A 74 -7.56 3.55 12.10
C GLY A 74 -6.73 4.47 13.00
N MET A 75 -5.43 4.62 12.76
CA MET A 75 -4.55 5.56 13.48
C MET A 75 -4.48 6.95 12.83
N VAL A 76 -5.11 7.14 11.68
CA VAL A 76 -5.15 8.42 10.97
C VAL A 76 -6.59 8.89 10.90
N ASP A 77 -6.84 10.07 11.44
CA ASP A 77 -8.18 10.66 11.50
C ASP A 77 -8.51 11.49 10.23
N ASP A 78 -9.79 11.78 10.04
CA ASP A 78 -10.32 12.76 9.09
C ASP A 78 -9.78 12.60 7.65
N TYR A 79 -9.91 11.41 7.08
CA TYR A 79 -9.55 11.20 5.67
C TYR A 79 -10.39 12.06 4.75
N ARG A 80 -9.72 12.68 3.76
CA ARG A 80 -10.32 13.49 2.71
C ARG A 80 -9.83 13.07 1.33
N PRO A 81 -10.59 13.37 0.27
CA PRO A 81 -10.13 13.11 -1.10
C PRO A 81 -8.75 13.74 -1.37
N GLY A 82 -7.82 12.94 -1.87
CA GLY A 82 -6.45 13.36 -2.15
C GLY A 82 -5.46 13.12 -1.00
N ASP A 83 -5.91 12.68 0.18
CA ASP A 83 -5.02 12.26 1.26
C ASP A 83 -4.25 11.01 0.89
N ILE A 84 -3.01 10.93 1.37
CA ILE A 84 -2.20 9.71 1.41
C ILE A 84 -1.49 9.68 2.74
N ALA A 85 -1.61 8.59 3.48
CA ALA A 85 -0.86 8.36 4.70
C ALA A 85 0.28 7.38 4.48
N MET A 86 1.26 7.42 5.37
CA MET A 86 2.42 6.51 5.36
C MET A 86 2.85 6.13 6.76
N THR A 87 3.59 5.03 6.88
CA THR A 87 4.32 4.61 8.07
C THR A 87 5.46 3.68 7.70
N ASN A 88 6.51 3.68 8.51
CA ASN A 88 7.53 2.62 8.51
C ASN A 88 7.80 2.11 9.93
N ASP A 89 6.93 2.44 10.88
CA ASP A 89 7.09 2.03 12.28
C ASP A 89 6.51 0.64 12.53
N PRO A 90 7.33 -0.38 12.86
CA PRO A 90 6.86 -1.74 13.14
C PRO A 90 5.91 -1.82 14.35
N TYR A 91 5.96 -0.86 15.26
CA TYR A 91 5.15 -0.83 16.48
C TYR A 91 3.86 -0.02 16.35
N SER A 92 3.70 0.72 15.24
CA SER A 92 2.53 1.55 14.98
C SER A 92 1.83 1.08 13.70
N GLY A 93 0.58 0.64 13.83
CA GLY A 93 -0.22 0.13 12.70
C GLY A 93 0.08 -1.32 12.30
N PHE A 94 1.23 -1.86 12.67
CA PHE A 94 1.64 -3.26 12.47
C PHE A 94 1.64 -3.74 11.01
N VAL A 95 1.98 -2.86 10.09
CA VAL A 95 2.14 -3.19 8.66
C VAL A 95 3.61 -3.37 8.28
N SER A 96 4.53 -2.58 8.84
CA SER A 96 5.96 -2.71 8.60
C SER A 96 6.56 -3.84 9.42
N THR A 97 7.49 -4.61 8.85
CA THR A 97 8.20 -5.68 9.55
C THR A 97 9.48 -5.17 10.21
N HIS A 98 10.10 -4.16 9.63
CA HIS A 98 11.25 -3.41 10.14
C HIS A 98 11.25 -1.99 9.54
N SER A 99 12.13 -1.10 10.05
CA SER A 99 12.07 0.32 9.69
C SER A 99 12.30 0.66 8.21
N PRO A 100 13.02 -0.11 7.38
CA PRO A 100 13.10 0.14 5.94
C PRO A 100 11.77 -0.04 5.19
N ASP A 101 10.83 -0.83 5.71
CA ASP A 101 9.55 -1.11 5.06
C ASP A 101 8.61 0.09 5.17
N MET A 102 8.56 0.90 4.12
CA MET A 102 7.64 2.04 4.03
C MET A 102 6.34 1.62 3.39
N HIS A 103 5.27 1.65 4.17
CA HIS A 103 3.90 1.46 3.70
C HIS A 103 3.22 2.79 3.48
N ILE A 104 2.42 2.86 2.40
CA ILE A 104 1.52 3.98 2.16
C ILE A 104 0.12 3.47 1.83
N TRP A 105 -0.89 4.31 2.10
CA TRP A 105 -2.27 4.02 1.75
C TRP A 105 -3.03 5.30 1.41
N LYS A 106 -3.89 5.17 0.41
CA LYS A 106 -4.73 6.25 -0.12
C LYS A 106 -6.20 5.84 -0.05
N PRO A 107 -7.07 6.63 0.62
CA PRO A 107 -8.49 6.38 0.58
C PRO A 107 -9.04 6.62 -0.83
N VAL A 108 -9.92 5.72 -1.26
CA VAL A 108 -10.67 5.86 -2.51
C VAL A 108 -12.11 6.24 -2.16
N PHE A 109 -12.47 7.46 -2.52
CA PHE A 109 -13.80 8.00 -2.26
C PHE A 109 -14.74 7.79 -3.44
N HIS A 110 -15.99 7.42 -3.15
CA HIS A 110 -17.08 7.42 -4.10
C HIS A 110 -18.33 7.99 -3.42
N GLU A 111 -18.93 9.02 -4.02
CA GLU A 111 -20.12 9.71 -3.47
C GLU A 111 -19.98 10.17 -2.00
N GLY A 112 -18.76 10.55 -1.60
CA GLY A 112 -18.45 11.04 -0.25
C GLY A 112 -18.08 9.96 0.77
N GLU A 113 -18.19 8.68 0.43
CA GLU A 113 -17.82 7.55 1.27
C GLU A 113 -16.49 6.91 0.82
N ILE A 114 -15.72 6.37 1.75
CA ILE A 114 -14.55 5.54 1.43
C ILE A 114 -15.04 4.16 1.02
N VAL A 115 -14.71 3.73 -0.20
CA VAL A 115 -15.12 2.43 -0.76
C VAL A 115 -13.98 1.41 -0.81
N ALA A 116 -12.74 1.88 -0.71
CA ALA A 116 -11.54 1.06 -0.70
C ALA A 116 -10.35 1.90 -0.24
N PHE A 117 -9.21 1.24 0.05
CA PHE A 117 -7.91 1.89 0.06
C PHE A 117 -7.01 1.28 -1.02
N SER A 118 -6.24 2.14 -1.66
CA SER A 118 -5.13 1.75 -2.53
C SER A 118 -3.85 1.80 -1.71
N VAL A 119 -3.14 0.68 -1.60
CA VAL A 119 -2.01 0.51 -0.69
C VAL A 119 -0.74 0.13 -1.42
N GLY A 120 0.41 0.44 -0.84
CA GLY A 120 1.71 0.07 -1.38
C GLY A 120 2.77 -0.03 -0.29
N HIS A 121 3.79 -0.81 -0.59
CA HIS A 121 4.98 -1.02 0.25
C HIS A 121 6.23 -1.00 -0.63
N ILE A 122 7.32 -0.46 -0.10
CA ILE A 122 8.68 -0.65 -0.61
C ILE A 122 9.64 -0.88 0.56
N HIS A 123 10.71 -1.63 0.31
CA HIS A 123 11.90 -1.59 1.14
C HIS A 123 12.76 -0.39 0.72
N ASN A 124 12.96 0.58 1.62
CA ASN A 124 13.82 1.73 1.35
C ASN A 124 15.29 1.34 1.33
N THR A 125 16.05 1.95 0.42
CA THR A 125 17.50 1.80 0.36
C THR A 125 18.19 2.23 1.65
N ASP A 126 17.66 3.25 2.31
CA ASP A 126 18.22 3.79 3.53
C ASP A 126 17.15 4.58 4.30
N VAL A 127 17.05 4.32 5.58
CA VAL A 127 16.20 5.08 6.51
C VAL A 127 17.02 5.68 7.65
N GLY A 128 18.33 5.87 7.42
CA GLY A 128 19.29 6.32 8.44
C GLY A 128 19.83 5.15 9.26
N GLY A 129 20.01 5.35 10.57
CA GLY A 129 20.50 4.31 11.46
C GLY A 129 21.96 3.95 11.28
N ALA A 130 22.34 2.79 11.81
CA ALA A 130 23.76 2.35 11.89
C ALA A 130 24.32 1.93 10.53
N VAL A 131 23.50 1.33 9.68
CA VAL A 131 23.86 0.87 8.33
C VAL A 131 22.74 1.13 7.33
N PRO A 132 23.07 1.35 6.03
CA PRO A 132 22.04 1.45 5.00
C PRO A 132 21.17 0.18 4.93
N ALA A 133 19.90 0.34 4.56
CA ALA A 133 18.90 -0.73 4.47
C ALA A 133 18.66 -1.53 5.77
N SER A 134 19.31 -1.14 6.88
CA SER A 134 19.26 -1.85 8.17
C SER A 134 19.68 -3.32 8.11
N LEU A 135 20.42 -3.73 7.08
CA LEU A 135 20.81 -5.11 6.85
C LEU A 135 22.13 -5.43 7.58
N SER A 136 22.07 -5.59 8.90
CA SER A 136 23.21 -6.00 9.72
C SER A 136 22.77 -6.95 10.84
N ARG A 137 23.60 -7.99 11.04
CA ARG A 137 23.38 -8.97 12.13
C ARG A 137 23.80 -8.44 13.52
N THR A 138 24.40 -7.25 13.56
CA THR A 138 24.89 -6.64 14.81
C THR A 138 23.91 -5.64 15.41
N LEU A 139 22.81 -5.33 14.72
CA LEU A 139 21.75 -4.46 15.25
C LEU A 139 20.96 -5.21 16.33
N SER A 140 20.80 -4.60 17.49
CA SER A 140 20.17 -5.19 18.66
C SER A 140 18.92 -4.43 19.14
N GLU A 141 18.67 -3.24 18.59
CA GLU A 141 17.52 -2.42 18.93
C GLU A 141 17.03 -1.62 17.71
N ILE A 142 15.74 -1.31 17.71
CA ILE A 142 15.06 -0.65 16.59
C ILE A 142 15.65 0.73 16.24
N HIS A 143 16.18 1.46 17.21
CA HIS A 143 16.78 2.78 16.98
C HIS A 143 18.03 2.73 16.09
N GLN A 144 18.67 1.59 15.99
CA GLN A 144 19.82 1.35 15.11
C GLN A 144 19.37 1.12 13.65
N GLU A 145 18.10 0.80 13.40
CA GLU A 145 17.56 0.62 12.04
C GLU A 145 17.35 1.96 11.33
N GLY A 146 17.06 3.04 12.05
CA GLY A 146 16.89 4.36 11.47
C GLY A 146 15.67 5.11 11.98
N VAL A 147 15.20 6.08 11.17
CA VAL A 147 14.05 6.90 11.51
C VAL A 147 12.78 6.07 11.47
N ARG A 148 11.97 6.19 12.53
CA ARG A 148 10.62 5.62 12.58
C ARG A 148 9.59 6.73 12.41
N ILE A 149 8.67 6.53 11.49
CA ILE A 149 7.57 7.44 11.18
C ILE A 149 6.27 6.72 11.52
N PRO A 150 5.55 7.13 12.57
CA PRO A 150 4.23 6.57 12.87
C PRO A 150 3.24 6.90 11.73
N PRO A 151 2.05 6.28 11.70
CA PRO A 151 1.02 6.62 10.74
C PRO A 151 0.76 8.14 10.68
N VAL A 152 1.03 8.75 9.53
CA VAL A 152 0.93 10.20 9.30
C VAL A 152 0.57 10.48 7.85
N LYS A 153 -0.17 11.56 7.61
CA LYS A 153 -0.47 12.00 6.24
C LYS A 153 0.77 12.62 5.59
N ILE A 154 1.22 12.03 4.49
CA ILE A 154 2.27 12.61 3.62
C ILE A 154 1.66 13.53 2.54
N LEU A 155 0.43 13.25 2.11
CA LEU A 155 -0.38 14.20 1.36
C LEU A 155 -1.68 14.49 2.12
N GLU A 156 -2.05 15.77 2.17
CA GLU A 156 -3.31 16.27 2.71
C GLU A 156 -4.07 17.00 1.60
N GLU A 157 -5.23 16.48 1.21
CA GLU A 157 -6.03 17.01 0.09
C GLU A 157 -5.20 17.25 -1.18
N GLY A 158 -4.29 16.31 -1.48
CA GLY A 158 -3.37 16.40 -2.63
C GLY A 158 -2.14 17.29 -2.42
N LYS A 159 -2.00 17.95 -1.27
CA LYS A 159 -0.86 18.81 -0.96
C LYS A 159 0.18 18.06 -0.13
N LEU A 160 1.43 18.15 -0.56
CA LEU A 160 2.55 17.49 0.12
C LEU A 160 2.79 18.10 1.51
N ASN A 161 2.83 17.24 2.53
CA ASN A 161 3.28 17.62 3.87
C ASN A 161 4.81 17.75 3.88
N ARG A 162 5.28 18.97 3.57
CA ARG A 162 6.71 19.28 3.46
C ARG A 162 7.46 19.00 4.75
N GLN A 163 6.85 19.21 5.90
CA GLN A 163 7.53 19.02 7.19
C GLN A 163 7.87 17.56 7.43
N VAL A 164 6.91 16.65 7.15
CA VAL A 164 7.15 15.21 7.28
C VAL A 164 8.20 14.74 6.27
N LEU A 165 8.09 15.17 5.01
CA LEU A 165 9.06 14.84 3.98
C LEU A 165 10.47 15.33 4.32
N ASP A 166 10.61 16.58 4.71
CA ASP A 166 11.92 17.20 4.98
C ASP A 166 12.59 16.55 6.20
N ILE A 167 11.82 16.18 7.24
CA ILE A 167 12.34 15.39 8.38
C ILE A 167 12.83 14.03 7.89
N PHE A 168 12.04 13.33 7.09
CA PHE A 168 12.45 12.01 6.56
C PHE A 168 13.74 12.12 5.74
N LEU A 169 13.78 13.02 4.76
CA LEU A 169 14.92 13.16 3.85
C LEU A 169 16.20 13.67 4.55
N ALA A 170 16.07 14.44 5.63
CA ALA A 170 17.21 14.87 6.42
C ALA A 170 17.89 13.74 7.21
N ASN A 171 17.20 12.62 7.43
CA ASN A 171 17.70 11.50 8.22
C ASN A 171 18.26 10.35 7.36
N VAL A 172 18.21 10.45 6.03
CA VAL A 172 18.65 9.38 5.12
C VAL A 172 19.87 9.78 4.32
N ARG A 173 20.71 8.82 3.90
CA ARG A 173 21.93 9.06 3.13
C ARG A 173 21.69 9.22 1.64
N ALA A 174 20.55 8.68 1.14
CA ALA A 174 20.18 8.70 -0.28
C ALA A 174 18.81 9.41 -0.50
N PRO A 175 18.69 10.70 -0.17
CA PRO A 175 17.40 11.41 -0.17
C PRO A 175 16.73 11.43 -1.55
N ASP A 176 17.49 11.55 -2.63
CA ASP A 176 16.93 11.58 -3.99
C ASP A 176 16.31 10.24 -4.39
N GLN A 177 16.92 9.11 -4.00
CA GLN A 177 16.36 7.78 -4.23
C GLN A 177 15.10 7.57 -3.40
N ASN A 178 15.17 7.85 -2.10
CA ASN A 178 14.01 7.73 -1.20
C ASN A 178 12.82 8.58 -1.67
N TRP A 179 13.08 9.82 -2.08
CA TRP A 179 12.03 10.68 -2.64
C TRP A 179 11.50 10.16 -3.97
N GLY A 180 12.39 9.62 -4.83
CA GLY A 180 12.01 8.98 -6.08
C GLY A 180 11.06 7.81 -5.87
N ASP A 181 11.40 6.94 -4.92
CA ASP A 181 10.60 5.75 -4.60
C ASP A 181 9.28 6.10 -3.91
N LEU A 182 9.27 7.09 -3.01
CA LEU A 182 8.02 7.58 -2.42
C LEU A 182 7.07 8.16 -3.47
N LYS A 183 7.59 8.91 -4.46
CA LYS A 183 6.79 9.37 -5.61
C LYS A 183 6.25 8.20 -6.44
N ALA A 184 7.02 7.15 -6.62
CA ALA A 184 6.59 5.94 -7.32
C ALA A 184 5.44 5.23 -6.58
N GLN A 185 5.51 5.14 -5.25
CA GLN A 185 4.41 4.62 -4.43
C GLN A 185 3.15 5.49 -4.56
N ILE A 186 3.28 6.82 -4.48
CA ILE A 186 2.16 7.76 -4.67
C ILE A 186 1.52 7.55 -6.05
N ALA A 187 2.32 7.41 -7.10
CA ALA A 187 1.82 7.15 -8.45
C ALA A 187 1.09 5.81 -8.57
N ALA A 188 1.59 4.77 -7.89
CA ALA A 188 0.93 3.47 -7.81
C ALA A 188 -0.43 3.58 -7.10
N CYS A 189 -0.51 4.28 -5.97
CA CYS A 189 -1.77 4.50 -5.27
C CYS A 189 -2.78 5.29 -6.10
N ASN A 190 -2.34 6.30 -6.85
CA ASN A 190 -3.20 7.03 -7.79
C ASN A 190 -3.71 6.12 -8.93
N THR A 191 -2.89 5.17 -9.38
CA THR A 191 -3.31 4.15 -10.35
C THR A 191 -4.39 3.24 -9.76
N GLY A 192 -4.22 2.79 -8.52
CA GLY A 192 -5.22 1.97 -7.82
C GLY A 192 -6.56 2.69 -7.65
N GLU A 193 -6.55 3.94 -7.18
CA GLU A 193 -7.77 4.76 -7.07
C GLU A 193 -8.51 4.85 -8.42
N ARG A 194 -7.80 5.19 -9.50
CA ARG A 194 -8.39 5.26 -10.84
C ARG A 194 -9.00 3.92 -11.27
N LYS A 195 -8.32 2.80 -10.99
CA LYS A 195 -8.80 1.46 -11.32
C LYS A 195 -10.04 1.07 -10.53
N VAL A 196 -10.14 1.44 -9.26
CA VAL A 196 -11.36 1.24 -8.47
C VAL A 196 -12.52 2.04 -9.07
N HIS A 197 -12.31 3.30 -9.44
CA HIS A 197 -13.34 4.10 -10.09
C HIS A 197 -13.78 3.51 -11.44
N GLU A 198 -12.85 2.98 -12.25
CA GLU A 198 -13.17 2.27 -13.50
C GLU A 198 -14.06 1.04 -13.25
N MET A 199 -13.79 0.28 -12.18
CA MET A 199 -14.62 -0.87 -11.78
C MET A 199 -16.00 -0.44 -11.31
N ILE A 200 -16.09 0.57 -10.46
CA ILE A 200 -17.39 1.11 -9.99
C ILE A 200 -18.22 1.67 -11.16
N ALA A 201 -17.60 2.39 -12.08
CA ALA A 201 -18.29 2.89 -13.28
C ALA A 201 -18.81 1.75 -14.18
N ARG A 202 -18.13 0.61 -14.20
CA ARG A 202 -18.51 -0.55 -15.01
C ARG A 202 -19.58 -1.43 -14.38
N PHE A 203 -19.46 -1.71 -13.08
CA PHE A 203 -20.27 -2.72 -12.38
C PHE A 203 -21.34 -2.08 -11.47
N GLY A 204 -21.19 -0.81 -11.12
CA GLY A 204 -21.94 -0.14 -10.06
C GLY A 204 -21.30 -0.31 -8.69
N ALA A 205 -21.51 0.66 -7.80
CA ALA A 205 -20.88 0.67 -6.48
C ALA A 205 -21.34 -0.52 -5.59
N ASP A 206 -22.62 -0.86 -5.63
CA ASP A 206 -23.15 -1.97 -4.84
C ASP A 206 -22.59 -3.33 -5.30
N THR A 207 -22.55 -3.57 -6.62
CA THR A 207 -21.95 -4.79 -7.18
C THR A 207 -20.46 -4.86 -6.85
N PHE A 208 -19.73 -3.75 -6.85
CA PHE A 208 -18.33 -3.71 -6.44
C PHE A 208 -18.17 -4.10 -4.97
N ARG A 209 -18.96 -3.51 -4.05
CA ARG A 209 -18.89 -3.81 -2.61
C ARG A 209 -19.27 -5.26 -2.31
N GLU A 210 -20.42 -5.72 -2.83
CA GLU A 210 -20.88 -7.12 -2.66
C GLU A 210 -19.85 -8.10 -3.24
N GLY A 211 -19.29 -7.80 -4.42
CA GLY A 211 -18.30 -8.67 -5.06
C GLY A 211 -16.97 -8.74 -4.32
N VAL A 212 -16.51 -7.66 -3.70
CA VAL A 212 -15.31 -7.68 -2.85
C VAL A 212 -15.55 -8.55 -1.62
N ALA A 213 -16.72 -8.45 -0.98
CA ALA A 213 -17.09 -9.31 0.15
C ALA A 213 -17.13 -10.80 -0.27
N ASP A 214 -17.81 -11.12 -1.39
CA ASP A 214 -17.88 -12.48 -1.92
C ASP A 214 -16.49 -13.05 -2.30
N LEU A 215 -15.56 -12.21 -2.77
CA LEU A 215 -14.17 -12.63 -3.05
C LEU A 215 -13.41 -13.02 -1.77
N LEU A 216 -13.56 -12.25 -0.70
CA LEU A 216 -12.95 -12.55 0.60
C LEU A 216 -13.52 -13.83 1.21
N ASP A 217 -14.85 -13.97 1.21
CA ASP A 217 -15.55 -15.19 1.67
C ASP A 217 -15.11 -16.42 0.88
N TYR A 218 -15.00 -16.28 -0.44
CA TYR A 218 -14.52 -17.35 -1.30
C TYR A 218 -13.07 -17.75 -0.97
N ALA A 219 -12.18 -16.76 -0.78
CA ALA A 219 -10.79 -17.01 -0.42
C ALA A 219 -10.68 -17.72 0.94
N GLU A 220 -11.46 -17.28 1.94
CA GLU A 220 -11.50 -17.92 3.26
C GLU A 220 -12.00 -19.37 3.15
N ALA A 221 -13.09 -19.60 2.40
CA ALA A 221 -13.63 -20.94 2.22
C ALA A 221 -12.61 -21.88 1.55
N GLN A 222 -11.85 -21.40 0.56
CA GLN A 222 -10.78 -22.17 -0.07
C GLN A 222 -9.64 -22.49 0.90
N ALA A 223 -9.20 -21.52 1.68
CA ALA A 223 -8.11 -21.70 2.66
C ALA A 223 -8.49 -22.72 3.76
N ARG A 224 -9.77 -22.72 4.18
CA ARG A 224 -10.26 -23.68 5.19
C ARG A 224 -10.46 -25.09 4.65
N ALA A 225 -10.53 -25.29 3.32
CA ALA A 225 -10.71 -26.58 2.68
C ALA A 225 -9.40 -27.34 2.42
N ILE A 226 -8.24 -26.71 2.67
CA ILE A 226 -6.89 -27.30 2.54
C ILE A 226 -6.49 -27.93 3.88
#